data_27d56659a628cc8693fd9a267ff78fa9
#
_entry.id   27d56659a628cc8693fd9a267ff78fa9
#
_cell.length_a   1.000
_cell.length_b   1.000
_cell.length_c   1.000
_cell.angle_alpha   90.00
_cell.angle_beta   90.00
_cell.angle_gamma   90.00
#
_symmetry.space_group_name_H-M   'P 1'
#
loop_
_entity.id
_entity.type
_entity.pdbx_description
1 polymer ?
#
loop_
_entity_poly.entity_id
_entity_poly.type
_entity_poly.pdbx_seq_one_letter_code
_entity_poly.pdbx_strand_id
1 'polypeptide(L)' 'MIDSSSEGMKCRAVRDIQSYQGTVRASMEGTIQYEIENLGRHLINVHWDNGLRMNVFPNEIEIIDGDFLCQ' A
#
# COMPACT_ATOMS: atom_id res chain seq x y z
N MET A 1 -12.02 3.71 11.47
CA MET A 1 -10.95 4.61 11.93
C MET A 1 -9.91 4.76 10.84
N ILE A 2 -9.48 5.96 10.60
CA ILE A 2 -8.49 6.25 9.56
C ILE A 2 -7.20 6.68 10.24
N ASP A 3 -6.12 6.10 9.80
CA ASP A 3 -4.79 6.38 10.35
C ASP A 3 -3.91 6.91 9.23
N SER A 4 -3.34 8.09 9.42
CA SER A 4 -2.48 8.71 8.43
C SER A 4 -1.00 8.64 8.79
N SER A 5 -0.65 7.89 9.82
CA SER A 5 0.73 7.90 10.29
C SER A 5 1.69 7.35 9.23
N SER A 6 1.20 6.54 8.29
CA SER A 6 2.04 6.01 7.22
C SER A 6 1.89 6.79 5.93
N GLU A 7 1.17 7.89 5.94
CA GLU A 7 0.92 8.64 4.72
C GLU A 7 2.22 9.09 4.09
N GLY A 8 2.32 8.88 2.78
CA GLY A 8 3.49 9.27 2.03
C GLY A 8 4.60 8.24 1.99
N MET A 9 4.49 7.16 2.74
CA MET A 9 5.52 6.13 2.72
C MET A 9 5.40 5.32 1.44
N LYS A 10 6.55 4.89 0.93
CA LYS A 10 6.57 4.04 -0.24
C LYS A 10 6.40 2.59 0.13
N CYS A 11 5.71 1.86 -0.74
CA CYS A 11 5.52 0.43 -0.54
C CYS A 11 5.65 -0.27 -1.88
N ARG A 12 5.70 -1.59 -1.83
CA ARG A 12 5.83 -2.42 -3.01
C ARG A 12 4.95 -3.65 -2.83
N ALA A 13 4.27 -4.05 -3.90
CA ALA A 13 3.46 -5.24 -3.86
C ALA A 13 4.37 -6.47 -3.79
N VAL A 14 4.05 -7.39 -2.88
CA VAL A 14 4.83 -8.62 -2.75
C VAL A 14 4.27 -9.72 -3.64
N ARG A 15 3.11 -9.49 -4.23
CA ARG A 15 2.48 -10.44 -5.14
C ARG A 15 1.53 -9.67 -6.04
N ASP A 16 0.99 -10.33 -7.07
CA ASP A 16 -0.01 -9.71 -7.93
C ASP A 16 -1.28 -9.51 -7.12
N ILE A 17 -1.86 -8.32 -7.27
CA ILE A 17 -3.10 -7.96 -6.59
C ILE A 17 -4.11 -7.61 -7.67
N GLN A 18 -5.23 -8.31 -7.69
CA GLN A 18 -6.27 -8.09 -8.69
C GLN A 18 -7.45 -7.40 -8.05
N SER A 19 -8.04 -6.47 -8.80
CA SER A 19 -9.27 -5.83 -8.38
C SER A 19 -10.09 -5.53 -9.62
N TYR A 20 -11.34 -5.12 -9.41
CA TYR A 20 -12.19 -4.75 -10.54
C TYR A 20 -11.67 -3.50 -11.26
N GLN A 21 -10.80 -2.75 -10.64
CA GLN A 21 -10.22 -1.56 -11.28
C GLN A 21 -9.02 -1.88 -12.13
N GLY A 22 -8.39 -3.03 -11.91
CA GLY A 22 -7.19 -3.40 -12.63
C GLY A 22 -6.31 -4.28 -11.79
N THR A 23 -5.11 -4.51 -12.26
CA THR A 23 -4.15 -5.40 -11.62
C THR A 23 -2.90 -4.64 -11.23
N VAL A 24 -2.42 -4.90 -10.01
CA VAL A 24 -1.12 -4.44 -9.55
C VAL A 24 -0.20 -5.64 -9.58
N ARG A 25 0.89 -5.53 -10.33
CA ARG A 25 1.83 -6.64 -10.48
C ARG A 25 2.77 -6.68 -9.30
N ALA A 26 3.26 -7.86 -9.00
CA ALA A 26 4.29 -8.02 -7.97
C ALA A 26 5.47 -7.10 -8.28
N SER A 27 6.03 -6.51 -7.25
CA SER A 27 7.14 -5.56 -7.32
C SER A 27 6.75 -4.16 -7.79
N MET A 28 5.48 -3.94 -8.10
CA MET A 28 5.05 -2.58 -8.42
C MET A 28 5.09 -1.72 -7.17
N GLU A 29 5.55 -0.50 -7.31
CA GLU A 29 5.66 0.42 -6.19
C GLU A 29 4.46 1.34 -6.13
N GLY A 30 4.19 1.82 -4.94
CA GLY A 30 3.12 2.78 -4.73
C GLY A 30 3.39 3.61 -3.49
N THR A 31 2.46 4.52 -3.21
CA THR A 31 2.58 5.42 -2.07
C THR A 31 1.37 5.21 -1.18
N ILE A 32 1.61 5.02 0.11
CA ILE A 32 0.53 4.84 1.07
C ILE A 32 -0.17 6.16 1.31
N GLN A 33 -1.49 6.16 1.18
CA GLN A 33 -2.29 7.35 1.40
C GLN A 33 -2.80 7.41 2.84
N TYR A 34 -3.33 6.29 3.33
CA TYR A 34 -3.83 6.20 4.70
C TYR A 34 -4.11 4.73 5.00
N GLU A 35 -4.40 4.48 6.26
CA GLU A 35 -4.78 3.14 6.71
C GLU A 35 -6.16 3.21 7.33
N ILE A 36 -6.92 2.14 7.15
CA ILE A 36 -8.27 2.04 7.69
C ILE A 36 -8.36 0.80 8.54
N GLU A 37 -8.91 0.94 9.72
CA GLU A 37 -9.22 -0.21 10.55
C GLU A 37 -10.72 -0.25 10.77
N ASN A 38 -11.35 -1.34 10.35
CA ASN A 38 -12.80 -1.42 10.39
C ASN A 38 -13.20 -2.87 10.60
N LEU A 39 -14.00 -3.11 11.63
CA LEU A 39 -14.54 -4.44 11.93
C LEU A 39 -13.44 -5.51 12.01
N GLY A 40 -12.33 -5.16 12.62
CA GLY A 40 -11.23 -6.10 12.77
C GLY A 40 -10.37 -6.26 11.54
N ARG A 41 -10.62 -5.50 10.50
CA ARG A 41 -9.84 -5.56 9.28
C ARG A 41 -8.95 -4.33 9.18
N HIS A 42 -7.72 -4.56 8.83
CA HIS A 42 -6.76 -3.49 8.61
C HIS A 42 -6.48 -3.42 7.12
N LEU A 43 -6.80 -2.28 6.53
CA LEU A 43 -6.60 -2.06 5.09
C LEU A 43 -5.74 -0.83 4.90
N ILE A 44 -4.92 -0.88 3.87
CA ILE A 44 -4.03 0.22 3.55
C ILE A 44 -4.40 0.73 2.17
N ASN A 45 -4.71 2.01 2.08
CA ASN A 45 -5.02 2.61 0.78
C ASN A 45 -3.72 3.03 0.12
N VAL A 46 -3.48 2.50 -1.07
CA VAL A 46 -2.24 2.73 -1.79
C VAL A 46 -2.54 3.32 -3.15
N HIS A 47 -1.79 4.36 -3.50
CA HIS A 47 -1.83 4.93 -4.83
C HIS A 47 -0.65 4.33 -5.59
N TRP A 48 -0.96 3.41 -6.50
CA TRP A 48 0.05 2.66 -7.23
C TRP A 48 0.60 3.47 -8.40
N ASP A 49 1.80 3.14 -8.80
CA ASP A 49 2.48 3.88 -9.87
C ASP A 49 1.75 3.81 -11.20
N ASN A 50 0.90 2.80 -11.39
CA ASN A 50 0.11 2.70 -12.62
C ASN A 50 -1.16 3.55 -12.57
N GLY A 51 -1.34 4.36 -11.53
CA GLY A 51 -2.49 5.24 -11.41
C GLY A 51 -3.67 4.66 -10.66
N LEU A 52 -3.59 3.40 -10.28
CA LEU A 52 -4.68 2.79 -9.54
C LEU A 52 -4.60 3.16 -8.06
N ARG A 53 -5.75 3.30 -7.44
CA ARG A 53 -5.87 3.48 -6.00
C ARG A 53 -6.74 2.35 -5.48
N MET A 54 -6.21 1.62 -4.53
CA MET A 54 -6.99 0.52 -3.97
C MET A 54 -6.54 0.23 -2.55
N ASN A 55 -7.45 -0.40 -1.81
CA ASN A 55 -7.13 -0.87 -0.47
C ASN A 55 -6.53 -2.26 -0.57
N VAL A 56 -5.48 -2.48 0.19
CA VAL A 56 -4.81 -3.77 0.22
C VAL A 56 -4.63 -4.19 1.67
N PHE A 57 -4.43 -5.49 1.87
CA PHE A 57 -4.09 -5.99 3.19
C PHE A 57 -2.61 -5.77 3.46
N PRO A 58 -2.24 -5.62 4.73
CA PRO A 58 -0.82 -5.36 5.06
C PRO A 58 0.12 -6.43 4.54
N ASN A 59 -0.34 -7.69 4.44
CA ASN A 59 0.53 -8.76 3.99
C ASN A 59 0.69 -8.79 2.48
N GLU A 60 0.02 -7.91 1.76
CA GLU A 60 0.16 -7.84 0.30
C GLU A 60 1.22 -6.85 -0.13
N ILE A 61 1.76 -6.09 0.79
CA ILE A 61 2.78 -5.09 0.47
C ILE A 61 3.89 -5.15 1.49
N GLU A 62 5.01 -4.54 1.14
CA GLU A 62 6.08 -4.29 2.09
C GLU A 62 6.45 -2.82 2.01
N ILE A 63 6.85 -2.27 3.13
CA ILE A 63 7.27 -0.87 3.18
C ILE A 63 8.70 -0.80 2.68
N ILE A 64 8.93 0.10 1.74
CA ILE A 64 10.24 0.24 1.15
C ILE A 64 10.77 1.64 1.27
N ASP A 65 10.21 2.43 2.16
CA ASP A 65 10.71 3.76 2.42
C ASP A 65 12.13 3.61 2.96
N GLY A 66 13.09 3.90 2.14
CA GLY A 66 14.45 3.52 2.42
C GLY A 66 15.33 4.63 2.96
N ASP A 67 14.79 5.79 3.16
CA ASP A 67 15.66 6.88 3.57
C ASP A 67 16.26 6.65 4.95
N PHE A 68 15.61 5.89 5.77
CA PHE A 68 16.14 5.59 7.08
C PHE A 68 17.36 4.67 7.02
N LEU A 69 17.62 4.11 5.89
CA LEU A 69 18.73 3.18 5.77
C LEU A 69 20.08 3.85 5.81
N CYS A 70 20.08 5.14 5.71
CA CYS A 70 21.33 5.85 5.67
C CYS A 70 22.06 5.88 6.98
N GLN A 71 21.42 5.43 7.99
CA GLN A 71 22.08 5.46 9.27
C GLN A 71 23.00 4.31 9.47
#